data_e9c9a820197ba4c064f2211539a70bec
#
_entry.id   e9c9a820197ba4c064f2211539a70bec
#
_cell.length_a   1.000
_cell.length_b   1.000
_cell.length_c   1.000
_cell.angle_alpha   90.00
_cell.angle_beta   90.00
_cell.angle_gamma   90.00
#
_symmetry.space_group_name_H-M   'P 1'
#
loop_
_entity.id
_entity.type
_entity.pdbx_description
1 polymer ?
#
loop_
_entity_poly.entity_id
_entity_poly.type
_entity_poly.pdbx_seq_one_letter_code
_entity_poly.pdbx_strand_id
1 'polypeptide(L)'
;MAFEELLEDPVIQKYLHELVGPKGMPVAAAPPDGEVTDEELAEELGLELNDVRRALFILYENDLASYRRLRDEDSGWLTYLWTFEYDKIPEQLEEEMHRLLAALEDRREYERNHEFYLCENCGIRFEFGEGMEFGFECPQCGSDLEALENTRLVESMDRRIDELRDELNVETASVEV
;
A
#
# COMPACT_ATOMS: atom_id res chain seq x y z
N MET A 1 20.16 -11.41 1.27
CA MET A 1 20.11 -10.87 -0.11
C MET A 1 20.98 -9.64 -0.13
N ALA A 2 21.82 -9.48 -1.15
CA ALA A 2 22.60 -8.25 -1.26
C ALA A 2 21.61 -7.11 -1.59
N PHE A 3 21.90 -5.92 -1.08
CA PHE A 3 21.04 -4.76 -1.23
C PHE A 3 20.74 -4.41 -2.71
N GLU A 4 21.73 -4.55 -3.60
CA GLU A 4 21.59 -4.35 -5.04
C GLU A 4 20.55 -5.32 -5.66
N GLU A 5 20.51 -6.59 -5.20
CA GLU A 5 19.53 -7.58 -5.69
C GLU A 5 18.09 -7.23 -5.30
N LEU A 6 17.89 -6.60 -4.12
CA LEU A 6 16.57 -6.12 -3.68
C LEU A 6 16.05 -5.00 -4.59
N LEU A 7 16.91 -4.07 -5.00
CA LEU A 7 16.54 -2.97 -5.88
C LEU A 7 16.32 -3.38 -7.35
N GLU A 8 16.77 -4.57 -7.75
CA GLU A 8 16.49 -5.14 -9.09
C GLU A 8 15.09 -5.78 -9.15
N ASP A 9 14.47 -6.08 -8.00
CA ASP A 9 13.13 -6.69 -7.95
C ASP A 9 12.05 -5.68 -8.40
N PRO A 10 11.28 -5.99 -9.47
CA PRO A 10 10.24 -5.09 -9.98
C PRO A 10 9.13 -4.78 -8.97
N VAL A 11 8.85 -5.69 -8.03
CA VAL A 11 7.84 -5.50 -6.98
C VAL A 11 8.33 -4.45 -5.99
N ILE A 12 9.59 -4.56 -5.57
CA ILE A 12 10.24 -3.61 -4.65
C ILE A 12 10.37 -2.23 -5.31
N GLN A 13 10.76 -2.18 -6.58
CA GLN A 13 10.82 -0.91 -7.33
C GLN A 13 9.44 -0.24 -7.40
N LYS A 14 8.40 -1.02 -7.68
CA LYS A 14 7.02 -0.51 -7.72
C LYS A 14 6.58 -0.02 -6.35
N TYR A 15 6.84 -0.79 -5.30
CA TYR A 15 6.53 -0.40 -3.93
C TYR A 15 7.20 0.92 -3.54
N LEU A 16 8.52 1.05 -3.74
CA LEU A 16 9.25 2.28 -3.47
C LEU A 16 8.73 3.45 -4.31
N HIS A 17 8.43 3.22 -5.59
CA HIS A 17 7.88 4.26 -6.46
C HIS A 17 6.50 4.76 -5.99
N GLU A 18 5.62 3.87 -5.55
CA GLU A 18 4.31 4.23 -4.99
C GLU A 18 4.46 5.00 -3.67
N LEU A 19 5.45 4.63 -2.87
CA LEU A 19 5.74 5.24 -1.58
C LEU A 19 6.27 6.66 -1.71
N VAL A 20 7.40 6.84 -2.39
CA VAL A 20 8.12 8.14 -2.45
C VAL A 20 7.75 8.99 -3.66
N GLY A 21 7.04 8.41 -4.62
CA GLY A 21 6.66 9.06 -5.88
C GLY A 21 7.83 9.28 -6.85
N PRO A 22 7.55 9.80 -8.06
CA PRO A 22 8.56 9.90 -9.11
C PRO A 22 9.74 10.82 -8.77
N LYS A 23 9.55 11.84 -7.94
CA LYS A 23 10.62 12.75 -7.50
C LYS A 23 11.50 12.15 -6.40
N GLY A 24 10.94 11.31 -5.53
CA GLY A 24 11.67 10.64 -4.47
C GLY A 24 12.38 9.36 -4.92
N MET A 25 11.93 8.77 -6.05
CA MET A 25 12.49 7.52 -6.54
C MET A 25 14.02 7.53 -6.73
N PRO A 26 14.65 8.59 -7.26
CA PRO A 26 16.12 8.63 -7.33
C PRO A 26 16.81 8.52 -5.96
N VAL A 27 16.21 9.07 -4.90
CA VAL A 27 16.72 8.94 -3.52
C VAL A 27 16.56 7.51 -3.03
N ALA A 28 15.39 6.91 -3.25
CA ALA A 28 15.10 5.55 -2.83
C ALA A 28 15.89 4.49 -3.62
N ALA A 29 16.21 4.76 -4.88
CA ALA A 29 16.94 3.82 -5.75
C ALA A 29 18.47 3.84 -5.61
N ALA A 30 19.02 4.83 -4.91
CA ALA A 30 20.46 4.99 -4.75
C ALA A 30 20.85 5.21 -3.27
N PRO A 31 20.54 4.23 -2.38
CA PRO A 31 20.94 4.33 -0.99
C PRO A 31 22.48 4.22 -0.88
N PRO A 32 23.08 5.13 -0.12
CA PRO A 32 24.53 5.11 0.12
C PRO A 32 24.93 3.97 1.04
N ASP A 33 26.19 3.57 0.94
CA ASP A 33 26.81 2.68 1.91
C ASP A 33 27.06 3.44 3.22
N GLY A 34 26.21 3.19 4.23
CA GLY A 34 26.34 3.77 5.56
C GLY A 34 25.53 5.06 5.78
N GLU A 35 26.10 5.97 6.57
CA GLU A 35 25.42 7.21 6.94
C GLU A 35 25.72 8.34 5.95
N VAL A 36 24.69 9.12 5.62
CA VAL A 36 24.76 10.25 4.69
C VAL A 36 23.91 11.42 5.20
N THR A 37 24.30 12.64 4.86
CA THR A 37 23.48 13.82 5.10
C THR A 37 22.50 14.08 3.94
N ASP A 38 21.41 14.80 4.20
CA ASP A 38 20.48 15.21 3.17
C ASP A 38 21.11 16.14 2.13
N GLU A 39 22.07 16.99 2.55
CA GLU A 39 22.86 17.86 1.68
C GLU A 39 23.78 17.04 0.74
N GLU A 40 24.50 16.06 1.25
CA GLU A 40 25.38 15.17 0.45
C GLU A 40 24.57 14.39 -0.59
N LEU A 41 23.42 13.81 -0.19
CA LEU A 41 22.51 13.13 -1.12
C LEU A 41 21.98 14.07 -2.21
N ALA A 42 21.61 15.29 -1.85
CA ALA A 42 21.11 16.26 -2.81
C ALA A 42 22.18 16.64 -3.84
N GLU A 43 23.43 16.81 -3.41
CA GLU A 43 24.56 17.12 -4.29
C GLU A 43 24.91 15.94 -5.19
N GLU A 44 24.99 14.73 -4.65
CA GLU A 44 25.35 13.52 -5.38
C GLU A 44 24.30 13.17 -6.46
N LEU A 45 23.02 13.28 -6.12
CA LEU A 45 21.92 12.96 -7.03
C LEU A 45 21.52 14.12 -7.94
N GLY A 46 22.05 15.33 -7.70
CA GLY A 46 21.68 16.53 -8.46
C GLY A 46 20.22 16.95 -8.26
N LEU A 47 19.67 16.73 -7.06
CA LEU A 47 18.28 16.99 -6.71
C LEU A 47 18.13 18.23 -5.82
N GLU A 48 16.92 18.80 -5.81
CA GLU A 48 16.56 19.84 -4.87
C GLU A 48 16.53 19.28 -3.43
N LEU A 49 17.20 19.96 -2.50
CA LEU A 49 17.29 19.52 -1.10
C LEU A 49 15.93 19.23 -0.44
N ASN A 50 14.91 20.00 -0.78
CA ASN A 50 13.56 19.78 -0.26
C ASN A 50 12.90 18.50 -0.79
N ASP A 51 13.17 18.11 -2.03
CA ASP A 51 12.66 16.85 -2.59
C ASP A 51 13.38 15.65 -1.92
N VAL A 52 14.70 15.76 -1.66
CA VAL A 52 15.48 14.76 -0.90
C VAL A 52 14.94 14.60 0.53
N ARG A 53 14.79 15.71 1.25
CA ARG A 53 14.25 15.71 2.63
C ARG A 53 12.87 15.06 2.70
N ARG A 54 12.02 15.36 1.72
CA ARG A 54 10.68 14.76 1.65
C ARG A 54 10.74 13.26 1.44
N ALA A 55 11.60 12.78 0.52
CA ALA A 55 11.76 11.37 0.27
C ALA A 55 12.30 10.64 1.52
N LEU A 56 13.35 11.17 2.14
CA LEU A 56 13.92 10.62 3.37
C LEU A 56 12.91 10.57 4.52
N PHE A 57 12.07 11.60 4.66
CA PHE A 57 11.02 11.62 5.68
C PHE A 57 9.95 10.54 5.42
N ILE A 58 9.54 10.34 4.16
CA ILE A 58 8.60 9.28 3.78
C ILE A 58 9.21 7.91 4.06
N LEU A 59 10.47 7.69 3.70
CA LEU A 59 11.17 6.43 4.01
C LEU A 59 11.25 6.19 5.52
N TYR A 60 11.53 7.24 6.31
CA TYR A 60 11.56 7.16 7.77
C TYR A 60 10.19 6.83 8.38
N GLU A 61 9.10 7.42 7.90
CA GLU A 61 7.74 7.12 8.37
C GLU A 61 7.31 5.69 8.08
N ASN A 62 7.97 5.04 7.11
CA ASN A 62 7.73 3.66 6.73
C ASN A 62 8.84 2.68 7.21
N ASP A 63 9.64 3.08 8.19
CA ASP A 63 10.71 2.27 8.78
C ASP A 63 11.79 1.80 7.79
N LEU A 64 11.89 2.45 6.61
CA LEU A 64 12.88 2.18 5.57
C LEU A 64 14.12 3.07 5.65
N ALA A 65 14.12 4.03 6.54
CA ALA A 65 15.26 4.85 6.90
C ALA A 65 15.22 5.21 8.38
N SER A 66 16.38 5.41 8.96
CA SER A 66 16.54 5.99 10.30
C SER A 66 17.51 7.16 10.25
N TYR A 67 17.53 7.94 11.31
CA TYR A 67 18.50 9.03 11.42
C TYR A 67 19.03 9.18 12.83
N ARG A 68 20.26 9.67 12.93
CA ARG A 68 20.81 10.22 14.17
C ARG A 68 21.20 11.69 13.99
N ARG A 69 21.18 12.42 15.08
CA ARG A 69 21.51 13.85 15.10
C ARG A 69 22.93 14.03 15.58
N LEU A 70 23.71 14.78 14.82
CA LEU A 70 24.99 15.34 15.27
C LEU A 70 24.79 16.82 15.58
N ARG A 71 25.31 17.23 16.72
CA ARG A 71 25.38 18.65 17.06
C ARG A 71 26.82 19.13 16.97
N ASP A 72 27.03 20.11 16.14
CA ASP A 72 28.32 20.80 16.08
C ASP A 72 28.56 21.58 17.39
N GLU A 73 29.69 21.33 18.03
CA GLU A 73 30.00 21.92 19.36
C GLU A 73 30.26 23.40 19.30
N ASP A 74 30.76 23.94 18.17
CA ASP A 74 31.14 25.33 18.01
C ASP A 74 29.97 26.20 17.54
N SER A 75 29.23 25.75 16.54
CA SER A 75 28.09 26.47 15.94
C SER A 75 26.75 26.17 16.56
N GLY A 76 26.63 25.00 17.21
CA GLY A 76 25.38 24.48 17.76
C GLY A 76 24.40 23.94 16.70
N TRP A 77 24.81 23.90 15.43
CA TRP A 77 24.01 23.37 14.33
C TRP A 77 23.75 21.88 14.50
N LEU A 78 22.55 21.46 14.06
CA LEU A 78 22.13 20.04 14.05
C LEU A 78 22.22 19.52 12.62
N THR A 79 23.03 18.47 12.42
CA THR A 79 23.11 17.72 11.18
C THR A 79 22.41 16.38 11.37
N TYR A 80 21.62 15.97 10.43
CA TYR A 80 20.95 14.66 10.40
C TYR A 80 21.77 13.71 9.55
N LEU A 81 22.17 12.58 10.12
CA LEU A 81 22.81 11.48 9.42
C LEU A 81 21.79 10.38 9.21
N TRP A 82 21.51 10.08 7.96
CA TRP A 82 20.51 9.11 7.55
C TRP A 82 21.16 7.77 7.23
N THR A 83 20.45 6.70 7.59
CA THR A 83 20.79 5.30 7.26
C THR A 83 19.57 4.65 6.63
N PHE A 84 19.77 3.93 5.52
CA PHE A 84 18.70 3.20 4.84
C PHE A 84 18.60 1.79 5.40
N GLU A 85 17.38 1.31 5.64
CA GLU A 85 17.07 0.05 6.32
C GLU A 85 16.22 -0.87 5.42
N TYR A 86 16.67 -1.08 4.18
CA TYR A 86 15.92 -1.82 3.16
C TYR A 86 15.91 -3.34 3.35
N ASP A 87 16.71 -3.86 4.24
CA ASP A 87 16.65 -5.24 4.72
C ASP A 87 15.29 -5.59 5.33
N LYS A 88 14.51 -4.59 5.75
CA LYS A 88 13.15 -4.73 6.28
C LYS A 88 12.06 -4.81 5.20
N ILE A 89 12.36 -4.42 3.94
CA ILE A 89 11.35 -4.38 2.87
C ILE A 89 10.66 -5.73 2.65
N PRO A 90 11.37 -6.87 2.56
CA PRO A 90 10.71 -8.15 2.35
C PRO A 90 9.70 -8.49 3.44
N GLU A 91 10.04 -8.27 4.71
CA GLU A 91 9.15 -8.51 5.86
C GLU A 91 7.92 -7.60 5.82
N GLN A 92 8.11 -6.31 5.51
CA GLN A 92 7.00 -5.35 5.39
C GLN A 92 6.07 -5.68 4.24
N LEU A 93 6.59 -6.13 3.09
CA LEU A 93 5.78 -6.57 1.96
C LEU A 93 4.97 -7.81 2.31
N GLU A 94 5.56 -8.77 3.01
CA GLU A 94 4.87 -9.98 3.46
C GLU A 94 3.73 -9.63 4.43
N GLU A 95 3.98 -8.74 5.39
CA GLU A 95 2.93 -8.25 6.30
C GLU A 95 1.79 -7.54 5.56
N GLU A 96 2.11 -6.72 4.56
CA GLU A 96 1.09 -6.01 3.76
C GLU A 96 0.28 -6.97 2.90
N MET A 97 0.92 -7.99 2.33
CA MET A 97 0.24 -9.07 1.59
C MET A 97 -0.72 -9.86 2.51
N HIS A 98 -0.32 -10.15 3.74
CA HIS A 98 -1.21 -10.78 4.73
C HIS A 98 -2.40 -9.90 5.08
N ARG A 99 -2.20 -8.59 5.27
CA ARG A 99 -3.31 -7.64 5.52
C ARG A 99 -4.26 -7.56 4.33
N LEU A 100 -3.71 -7.49 3.12
CA LEU A 100 -4.52 -7.48 1.89
C LEU A 100 -5.33 -8.77 1.74
N LEU A 101 -4.71 -9.92 1.99
CA LEU A 101 -5.38 -11.23 1.95
C LEU A 101 -6.57 -11.25 2.92
N ALA A 102 -6.36 -10.88 4.18
CA ALA A 102 -7.43 -10.84 5.18
C ALA A 102 -8.57 -9.89 4.78
N ALA A 103 -8.24 -8.68 4.30
CA ALA A 103 -9.24 -7.71 3.85
C ALA A 103 -10.05 -8.20 2.64
N LEU A 104 -9.40 -8.92 1.70
CA LEU A 104 -10.10 -9.52 0.56
C LEU A 104 -10.99 -10.69 0.97
N GLU A 105 -10.56 -11.52 1.91
CA GLU A 105 -11.36 -12.62 2.46
C GLU A 105 -12.61 -12.11 3.17
N ASP A 106 -12.47 -11.12 4.04
CA ASP A 106 -13.58 -10.46 4.73
C ASP A 106 -14.56 -9.83 3.73
N ARG A 107 -14.02 -9.12 2.74
CA ARG A 107 -14.86 -8.49 1.71
C ARG A 107 -15.59 -9.51 0.85
N ARG A 108 -14.93 -10.58 0.44
CA ARG A 108 -15.54 -11.68 -0.31
C ARG A 108 -16.67 -12.33 0.48
N GLU A 109 -16.45 -12.62 1.79
CA GLU A 109 -17.47 -13.19 2.65
C GLU A 109 -18.68 -12.26 2.79
N TYR A 110 -18.45 -10.98 2.95
CA TYR A 110 -19.51 -9.98 2.97
C TYR A 110 -20.30 -9.96 1.66
N GLU A 111 -19.63 -9.98 0.50
CA GLU A 111 -20.28 -10.00 -0.80
C GLU A 111 -21.10 -11.29 -1.05
N ARG A 112 -20.65 -12.43 -0.53
CA ARG A 112 -21.35 -13.70 -0.67
C ARG A 112 -22.59 -13.82 0.22
N ASN A 113 -22.55 -13.17 1.37
CA ASN A 113 -23.60 -13.30 2.39
C ASN A 113 -24.68 -12.22 2.30
N HIS A 114 -24.52 -11.23 1.42
CA HIS A 114 -25.46 -10.14 1.27
C HIS A 114 -25.94 -10.00 -0.17
N GLU A 115 -27.22 -9.65 -0.32
CA GLU A 115 -27.83 -9.26 -1.58
C GLU A 115 -27.81 -7.73 -1.71
N PHE A 116 -27.55 -7.25 -2.92
CA PHE A 116 -27.37 -5.83 -3.19
C PHE A 116 -28.30 -5.35 -4.28
N TYR A 117 -28.64 -4.09 -4.18
CA TYR A 117 -29.43 -3.35 -5.14
C TYR A 117 -28.71 -2.09 -5.57
N LEU A 118 -28.83 -1.74 -6.83
CA LEU A 118 -28.17 -0.60 -7.44
C LEU A 118 -29.22 0.40 -7.97
N CYS A 119 -29.02 1.67 -7.67
CA CYS A 119 -29.68 2.72 -8.41
C CYS A 119 -28.84 3.06 -9.64
N GLU A 120 -29.27 2.68 -10.84
CA GLU A 120 -28.54 2.97 -12.07
C GLU A 120 -28.37 4.47 -12.33
N ASN A 121 -29.35 5.30 -11.93
CA ASN A 121 -29.31 6.73 -12.13
C ASN A 121 -28.28 7.45 -11.25
N CYS A 122 -28.08 6.99 -9.98
CA CYS A 122 -27.18 7.62 -9.02
C CYS A 122 -25.86 6.84 -8.84
N GLY A 123 -25.79 5.59 -9.31
CA GLY A 123 -24.67 4.69 -9.06
C GLY A 123 -24.51 4.28 -7.59
N ILE A 124 -25.57 4.46 -6.77
CA ILE A 124 -25.53 4.13 -5.33
C ILE A 124 -26.00 2.70 -5.14
N ARG A 125 -25.24 1.96 -4.34
CA ARG A 125 -25.51 0.58 -3.98
C ARG A 125 -26.11 0.52 -2.56
N PHE A 126 -27.11 -0.34 -2.39
CA PHE A 126 -27.81 -0.58 -1.13
C PHE A 126 -27.80 -2.07 -0.81
N GLU A 127 -27.78 -2.44 0.46
CA GLU A 127 -28.07 -3.81 0.88
C GLU A 127 -29.59 -4.10 0.78
N PHE A 128 -29.95 -5.38 0.72
CA PHE A 128 -31.36 -5.81 0.69
C PHE A 128 -32.20 -5.16 1.80
N GLY A 129 -31.65 -5.12 3.03
CA GLY A 129 -32.35 -4.51 4.19
C GLY A 129 -32.67 -3.04 3.98
N GLU A 130 -31.70 -2.26 3.49
CA GLU A 130 -31.86 -0.84 3.16
C GLU A 130 -32.86 -0.66 2.00
N GLY A 131 -32.70 -1.48 0.94
CA GLY A 131 -33.63 -1.48 -0.20
C GLY A 131 -35.08 -1.72 0.23
N MET A 132 -35.27 -2.64 1.17
CA MET A 132 -36.60 -2.94 1.71
C MET A 132 -37.16 -1.76 2.55
N GLU A 133 -36.33 -1.07 3.34
CA GLU A 133 -36.73 0.11 4.11
C GLU A 133 -37.21 1.26 3.20
N PHE A 134 -36.58 1.42 2.04
CA PHE A 134 -36.95 2.43 1.04
C PHE A 134 -38.00 1.95 0.02
N GLY A 135 -38.55 0.74 0.18
CA GLY A 135 -39.53 0.17 -0.76
C GLY A 135 -38.92 -0.12 -2.15
N PHE A 136 -37.64 -0.34 -2.24
CA PHE A 136 -36.83 -0.50 -3.48
C PHE A 136 -36.89 0.73 -4.40
N GLU A 137 -37.12 1.92 -3.85
CA GLU A 137 -36.93 3.20 -4.52
C GLU A 137 -35.70 3.94 -3.97
N CYS A 138 -34.92 4.55 -4.84
CA CYS A 138 -33.71 5.29 -4.44
C CYS A 138 -34.09 6.54 -3.64
N PRO A 139 -33.66 6.70 -2.38
CA PRO A 139 -34.01 7.85 -1.55
C PRO A 139 -33.44 9.18 -2.09
N GLN A 140 -32.46 9.13 -3.00
CA GLN A 140 -31.84 10.32 -3.57
C GLN A 140 -32.58 10.83 -4.82
N CYS A 141 -33.09 9.95 -5.68
CA CYS A 141 -33.66 10.34 -6.98
C CYS A 141 -35.05 9.74 -7.26
N GLY A 142 -35.56 8.84 -6.42
CA GLY A 142 -36.85 8.21 -6.60
C GLY A 142 -36.91 7.17 -7.74
N SER A 143 -35.79 6.79 -8.33
CA SER A 143 -35.77 5.71 -9.33
C SER A 143 -35.81 4.35 -8.65
N ASP A 144 -36.36 3.35 -9.32
CA ASP A 144 -36.37 1.97 -8.84
C ASP A 144 -34.93 1.45 -8.65
N LEU A 145 -34.74 0.60 -7.63
CA LEU A 145 -33.49 -0.09 -7.38
C LEU A 145 -33.53 -1.45 -8.08
N GLU A 146 -32.48 -1.75 -8.83
CA GLU A 146 -32.33 -3.03 -9.53
C GLU A 146 -31.43 -3.99 -8.75
N ALA A 147 -31.74 -5.28 -8.76
CA ALA A 147 -30.90 -6.31 -8.12
C ALA A 147 -29.52 -6.33 -8.78
N LEU A 148 -28.48 -6.24 -7.98
CA LEU A 148 -27.09 -6.24 -8.44
C LEU A 148 -26.49 -7.63 -8.31
N GLU A 149 -26.19 -8.26 -9.43
CA GLU A 149 -25.42 -9.51 -9.45
C GLU A 149 -23.93 -9.21 -9.26
N ASN A 150 -23.37 -9.65 -8.14
CA ASN A 150 -21.95 -9.47 -7.80
C ASN A 150 -21.07 -10.70 -8.04
N THR A 151 -21.58 -11.73 -8.76
CA THR A 151 -20.85 -12.99 -9.04
C THR A 151 -19.47 -12.74 -9.62
N ARG A 152 -19.34 -11.87 -10.63
CA ARG A 152 -18.04 -11.54 -11.25
C ARG A 152 -17.07 -10.86 -10.30
N LEU A 153 -17.58 -10.07 -9.37
CA LEU A 153 -16.77 -9.41 -8.34
C LEU A 153 -16.22 -10.47 -7.37
N VAL A 154 -17.07 -11.37 -6.91
CA VAL A 154 -16.67 -12.48 -6.03
C VAL A 154 -15.64 -13.38 -6.72
N GLU A 155 -15.86 -13.78 -7.97
CA GLU A 155 -14.89 -14.58 -8.74
C GLU A 155 -13.54 -13.88 -8.93
N SER A 156 -13.53 -12.54 -9.06
CA SER A 156 -12.27 -11.79 -9.17
C SER A 156 -11.53 -11.71 -7.85
N MET A 157 -12.26 -11.61 -6.73
CA MET A 157 -11.68 -11.67 -5.39
C MET A 157 -11.12 -13.08 -5.11
N ASP A 158 -11.86 -14.15 -5.45
CA ASP A 158 -11.38 -15.52 -5.26
C ASP A 158 -10.03 -15.73 -5.96
N ARG A 159 -9.93 -15.33 -7.24
CA ARG A 159 -8.66 -15.44 -7.98
C ARG A 159 -7.51 -14.68 -7.30
N ARG A 160 -7.78 -13.45 -6.83
CA ARG A 160 -6.74 -12.65 -6.18
C ARG A 160 -6.34 -13.21 -4.82
N ILE A 161 -7.28 -13.78 -4.08
CA ILE A 161 -7.04 -14.49 -2.82
C ILE A 161 -6.15 -15.71 -3.07
N ASP A 162 -6.46 -16.51 -4.10
CA ASP A 162 -5.67 -17.70 -4.45
C ASP A 162 -4.23 -17.30 -4.85
N GLU A 163 -4.07 -16.28 -5.70
CA GLU A 163 -2.76 -15.72 -6.07
C GLU A 163 -1.93 -15.30 -4.84
N LEU A 164 -2.54 -14.54 -3.90
CA LEU A 164 -1.87 -14.08 -2.70
C LEU A 164 -1.49 -15.24 -1.75
N ARG A 165 -2.34 -16.25 -1.64
CA ARG A 165 -2.05 -17.45 -0.84
C ARG A 165 -0.88 -18.23 -1.41
N ASP A 166 -0.83 -18.38 -2.73
CA ASP A 166 0.27 -19.05 -3.43
C ASP A 166 1.58 -18.29 -3.22
N GLU A 167 1.56 -16.96 -3.35
CA GLU A 167 2.73 -16.11 -3.11
C GLU A 167 3.22 -16.17 -1.66
N LEU A 168 2.30 -16.23 -0.68
CA LEU A 168 2.60 -16.32 0.75
C LEU A 168 2.87 -17.76 1.22
N ASN A 169 2.77 -18.78 0.35
CA ASN A 169 2.82 -20.21 0.72
C ASN A 169 1.83 -20.60 1.83
N VAL A 170 0.68 -19.92 1.91
CA VAL A 170 -0.38 -20.23 2.85
C VAL A 170 -1.22 -21.36 2.26
N GLU A 171 -1.14 -22.57 2.85
CA GLU A 171 -1.96 -23.69 2.43
C GLU A 171 -3.44 -23.33 2.56
N THR A 172 -4.20 -23.64 1.51
CA THR A 172 -5.67 -23.53 1.53
C THR A 172 -6.20 -24.44 2.64
N ALA A 173 -6.70 -23.86 3.73
CA ALA A 173 -7.47 -24.59 4.70
C ALA A 173 -8.71 -25.13 3.97
N SER A 174 -8.69 -26.42 3.65
CA SER A 174 -9.82 -27.14 3.06
C SER A 174 -10.95 -27.08 4.07
N VAL A 175 -11.93 -26.23 3.82
CA VAL A 175 -13.21 -26.31 4.53
C VAL A 175 -13.90 -27.54 3.99
N GLU A 176 -13.68 -28.69 4.65
CA GLU A 176 -14.53 -29.86 4.48
C GLU A 176 -15.93 -29.51 5.02
N VAL A 177 -16.91 -29.53 4.13
CA VAL A 177 -18.34 -29.41 4.42
C VAL A 177 -18.87 -30.74 4.93
#